data_b0439ef83d4f576070e74cc127b32ef2
#
_entry.id   b0439ef83d4f576070e74cc127b32ef2
#
_cell.length_a   1.000
_cell.length_b   1.000
_cell.length_c   1.000
_cell.angle_alpha   90.00
_cell.angle_beta   90.00
_cell.angle_gamma   90.00
#
_symmetry.space_group_name_H-M   'P 1'
#
loop_
_entity.id
_entity.type
_entity.pdbx_description
1 polymer ?
#
loop_
_entity_poly.entity_id
_entity_poly.type
_entity_poly.pdbx_seq_one_letter_code
_entity_poly.pdbx_strand_id
1 'polypeptide(L)'
;ILHYEDKYIPMERKDTRMTLPMKKVATSQFHDYYEAQLQMHLICLRYFFEFTDMQGEKVYYGNYEFDKECITNRDRMFDCPQNLREEEMFEVPQWAANKVVYQIFPARFATPALPPTPAGGQKAVV
;
A
#
# COMPACT_ATOMS: atom_id res chain seq x y z
N ILE A 1 -13.91 -1.18 -14.51
CA ILE A 1 -14.36 -2.19 -13.53
C ILE A 1 -13.28 -2.33 -12.47
N LEU A 2 -13.68 -2.41 -11.21
CA LEU A 2 -12.82 -2.79 -10.09
C LEU A 2 -12.94 -4.31 -9.88
N HIS A 3 -11.82 -5.01 -9.91
CA HIS A 3 -11.71 -6.40 -9.49
C HIS A 3 -11.11 -6.44 -8.09
N TYR A 4 -11.69 -7.22 -7.19
CA TYR A 4 -11.21 -7.31 -5.82
C TYR A 4 -11.42 -8.70 -5.22
N GLU A 5 -10.60 -9.06 -4.26
CA GLU A 5 -10.67 -10.33 -3.52
C GLU A 5 -10.13 -10.16 -2.10
N ASP A 6 -10.50 -11.05 -1.21
CA ASP A 6 -9.91 -11.11 0.12
C ASP A 6 -8.45 -11.59 0.03
N LYS A 7 -7.53 -10.83 0.62
CA LYS A 7 -6.10 -11.17 0.64
C LYS A 7 -5.81 -12.51 1.32
N TYR A 8 -6.60 -12.88 2.31
CA TYR A 8 -6.36 -14.06 3.14
C TYR A 8 -7.03 -15.33 2.64
N ILE A 9 -7.82 -15.24 1.57
CA ILE A 9 -8.38 -16.46 0.96
C ILE A 9 -7.27 -17.26 0.27
N PRO A 10 -7.19 -18.59 0.49
CA PRO A 10 -6.23 -19.45 -0.17
C PRO A 10 -6.31 -19.35 -1.70
N MET A 11 -5.15 -19.45 -2.36
CA MET A 11 -5.05 -19.32 -3.83
C MET A 11 -5.80 -20.42 -4.59
N GLU A 12 -6.10 -21.55 -3.95
CA GLU A 12 -6.87 -22.65 -4.54
C GLU A 12 -8.33 -22.28 -4.79
N ARG A 13 -8.86 -21.29 -4.06
CA ARG A 13 -10.23 -20.80 -4.26
C ARG A 13 -10.23 -19.67 -5.29
N LYS A 14 -10.25 -20.03 -6.56
CA LYS A 14 -10.25 -19.07 -7.69
C LYS A 14 -11.60 -18.35 -7.91
N ASP A 15 -12.66 -18.82 -7.27
CA ASP A 15 -14.05 -18.37 -7.43
C ASP A 15 -14.44 -17.21 -6.49
N THR A 16 -13.50 -16.69 -5.74
CA THR A 16 -13.77 -15.65 -4.73
C THR A 16 -13.53 -14.23 -5.22
N ARG A 17 -13.05 -14.07 -6.46
CA ARG A 17 -12.87 -12.75 -7.05
C ARG A 17 -14.21 -12.13 -7.40
N MET A 18 -14.40 -10.92 -6.92
CA MET A 18 -15.59 -10.11 -7.15
C MET A 18 -15.26 -8.95 -8.09
N THR A 19 -16.28 -8.46 -8.77
CA THR A 19 -16.16 -7.31 -9.66
C THR A 19 -17.20 -6.26 -9.31
N LEU A 20 -16.81 -5.00 -9.43
CA LEU A 20 -17.68 -3.85 -9.19
C LEU A 20 -17.53 -2.84 -10.33
N PRO A 21 -18.63 -2.47 -11.02
CA PRO A 21 -18.56 -1.41 -12.01
C PRO A 21 -18.26 -0.07 -11.33
N MET A 22 -17.41 0.73 -11.97
CA MET A 22 -17.08 2.07 -11.50
C MET A 22 -17.90 3.10 -12.26
N LYS A 23 -18.37 4.11 -11.54
CA LYS A 23 -19.14 5.23 -12.12
C LYS A 23 -18.22 6.40 -12.37
N LYS A 24 -18.32 7.01 -13.57
CA LYS A 24 -17.66 8.26 -13.85
C LYS A 24 -18.32 9.39 -13.04
N VAL A 25 -17.56 10.06 -12.21
CA VAL A 25 -18.04 11.11 -11.29
C VAL A 25 -17.60 12.50 -11.69
N ALA A 26 -16.48 12.64 -12.40
CA ALA A 26 -15.98 13.92 -12.85
C ALA A 26 -15.13 13.77 -14.12
N THR A 27 -14.95 14.88 -14.82
CA THR A 27 -14.02 15.02 -15.94
C THR A 27 -13.26 16.34 -15.78
N SER A 28 -11.95 16.29 -15.92
CA SER A 28 -11.10 17.46 -16.07
C SER A 28 -10.59 17.58 -17.50
N GLN A 29 -9.75 18.56 -17.79
CA GLN A 29 -9.19 18.75 -19.12
C GLN A 29 -8.40 17.53 -19.64
N PHE A 30 -7.79 16.74 -18.74
CA PHE A 30 -6.90 15.64 -19.11
C PHE A 30 -7.29 14.30 -18.48
N HIS A 31 -8.26 14.26 -17.56
CA HIS A 31 -8.57 13.06 -16.79
C HIS A 31 -10.07 12.88 -16.59
N ASP A 32 -10.50 11.65 -16.67
CA ASP A 32 -11.79 11.18 -16.21
C ASP A 32 -11.63 10.50 -14.85
N TYR A 33 -12.51 10.84 -13.91
CA TYR A 33 -12.49 10.30 -12.55
C TYR A 33 -13.62 9.29 -12.38
N TYR A 34 -13.26 8.12 -11.90
CA TYR A 34 -14.20 7.04 -11.64
C TYR A 34 -14.19 6.67 -10.18
N GLU A 35 -15.35 6.37 -9.65
CA GLU A 35 -15.57 5.99 -8.27
C GLU A 35 -16.34 4.68 -8.18
N ALA A 36 -16.00 3.84 -7.19
CA ALA A 36 -16.77 2.70 -6.75
C ALA A 36 -16.82 2.69 -5.23
N GLN A 37 -18.00 2.48 -4.66
CA GLN A 37 -18.16 2.33 -3.22
C GLN A 37 -18.24 0.84 -2.89
N LEU A 38 -17.34 0.40 -2.05
CA LEU A 38 -17.25 -0.97 -1.59
C LEU A 38 -17.63 -1.03 -0.12
N GLN A 39 -18.72 -1.73 0.19
CA GLN A 39 -19.05 -2.04 1.58
C GLN A 39 -18.26 -3.29 1.99
N MET A 40 -17.23 -3.08 2.80
CA MET A 40 -16.30 -4.14 3.11
C MET A 40 -16.59 -4.81 4.44
N HIS A 41 -16.65 -6.13 4.37
CA HIS A 41 -16.59 -7.02 5.52
C HIS A 41 -15.22 -7.73 5.63
N LEU A 42 -14.27 -7.30 4.79
CA LEU A 42 -12.96 -7.94 4.64
C LEU A 42 -11.91 -7.14 5.41
N ILE A 43 -11.01 -7.84 6.08
CA ILE A 43 -9.92 -7.24 6.86
C ILE A 43 -8.87 -6.60 5.94
N CYS A 44 -8.60 -7.22 4.83
CA CYS A 44 -7.67 -6.72 3.82
C CYS A 44 -8.12 -7.19 2.45
N LEU A 45 -8.11 -6.31 1.47
CA LEU A 45 -8.42 -6.68 0.10
C LEU A 45 -7.23 -6.48 -0.82
N ARG A 46 -7.20 -7.30 -1.86
CA ARG A 46 -6.39 -7.09 -3.05
C ARG A 46 -7.29 -6.68 -4.19
N TYR A 47 -6.80 -5.78 -5.03
CA TYR A 47 -7.59 -5.25 -6.12
C TYR A 47 -6.75 -4.80 -7.30
N PHE A 48 -7.40 -4.72 -8.46
CA PHE A 48 -6.86 -4.12 -9.67
C PHE A 48 -8.00 -3.56 -10.51
N PHE A 49 -7.66 -2.78 -11.52
CA PHE A 49 -8.62 -2.14 -12.39
C PHE A 49 -8.62 -2.76 -13.79
N GLU A 50 -9.81 -2.86 -14.38
CA GLU A 50 -10.02 -3.18 -15.78
C GLU A 50 -10.58 -1.95 -16.49
N PHE A 51 -9.91 -1.52 -17.52
CA PHE A 51 -10.36 -0.47 -18.43
C PHE A 51 -10.77 -1.12 -19.75
N THR A 52 -11.90 -0.69 -20.29
CA THR A 52 -12.39 -1.12 -21.59
C THR A 52 -12.59 0.11 -22.44
N ASP A 53 -12.00 0.14 -23.61
CA ASP A 53 -12.16 1.23 -24.56
C ASP A 53 -13.45 1.11 -25.38
N MET A 54 -13.69 2.06 -26.29
CA MET A 54 -14.88 2.06 -27.15
C MET A 54 -14.87 0.94 -28.21
N GLN A 55 -13.73 0.35 -28.49
CA GLN A 55 -13.55 -0.78 -29.40
C GLN A 55 -13.75 -2.13 -28.70
N GLY A 56 -13.82 -2.12 -27.37
CA GLY A 56 -13.95 -3.32 -26.54
C GLY A 56 -12.61 -3.94 -26.16
N GLU A 57 -11.50 -3.27 -26.47
CA GLU A 57 -10.18 -3.68 -26.02
C GLU A 57 -10.02 -3.44 -24.52
N LYS A 58 -9.38 -4.39 -23.84
CA LYS A 58 -9.22 -4.38 -22.41
C LYS A 58 -7.77 -4.18 -22.01
N VAL A 59 -7.59 -3.36 -20.96
CA VAL A 59 -6.30 -3.16 -20.30
C VAL A 59 -6.52 -3.24 -18.80
N TYR A 60 -5.60 -3.89 -18.12
CA TYR A 60 -5.64 -4.10 -16.68
C TYR A 60 -4.53 -3.29 -16.01
N TYR A 61 -4.82 -2.73 -14.84
CA TYR A 61 -3.88 -1.92 -14.08
C TYR A 61 -3.79 -2.40 -12.64
N GLY A 62 -2.62 -2.83 -12.23
CA GLY A 62 -2.33 -3.27 -10.87
C GLY A 62 -0.85 -3.08 -10.54
N ASN A 63 -0.54 -2.87 -9.28
CA ASN A 63 0.81 -2.66 -8.77
C ASN A 63 1.66 -1.69 -9.62
N TYR A 64 1.00 -0.58 -10.05
CA TYR A 64 1.62 0.49 -10.87
C TYR A 64 2.04 0.08 -12.30
N GLU A 65 1.55 -1.07 -12.79
CA GLU A 65 1.83 -1.56 -14.15
C GLU A 65 0.54 -1.83 -14.92
N PHE A 66 0.60 -1.63 -16.24
CA PHE A 66 -0.47 -1.99 -17.16
C PHE A 66 -0.20 -3.34 -17.81
N ASP A 67 -1.27 -4.12 -18.04
CA ASP A 67 -1.21 -5.41 -18.71
C ASP A 67 -2.36 -5.56 -19.72
N LYS A 68 -2.12 -6.30 -20.79
CA LYS A 68 -3.18 -6.69 -21.75
C LYS A 68 -3.93 -7.94 -21.31
N GLU A 69 -3.34 -8.72 -20.42
CA GLU A 69 -3.95 -9.93 -19.88
C GLU A 69 -4.48 -9.67 -18.46
N CYS A 70 -5.58 -10.35 -18.14
CA CYS A 70 -6.17 -10.24 -16.81
C CYS A 70 -5.18 -10.65 -15.72
N ILE A 71 -5.01 -9.80 -14.73
CA ILE A 71 -4.07 -10.02 -13.63
C ILE A 71 -4.53 -11.20 -12.78
N THR A 72 -3.74 -12.27 -12.81
CA THR A 72 -3.96 -13.48 -12.00
C THR A 72 -2.97 -13.60 -10.85
N ASN A 73 -1.77 -13.03 -11.02
CA ASN A 73 -0.74 -13.00 -9.99
C ASN A 73 -1.10 -11.96 -8.92
N ARG A 74 -1.25 -12.40 -7.69
CA ARG A 74 -1.61 -11.56 -6.54
C ARG A 74 -0.56 -10.50 -6.21
N ASP A 75 0.71 -10.74 -6.50
CA ASP A 75 1.78 -9.78 -6.25
C ASP A 75 1.72 -8.57 -7.21
N ARG A 76 0.94 -8.70 -8.27
CA ARG A 76 0.65 -7.61 -9.24
C ARG A 76 -0.63 -6.85 -8.93
N MET A 77 -1.28 -7.12 -7.82
CA MET A 77 -2.46 -6.41 -7.35
C MET A 77 -2.08 -5.35 -6.34
N PHE A 78 -2.93 -4.34 -6.22
CA PHE A 78 -2.85 -3.40 -5.11
C PHE A 78 -3.37 -4.06 -3.83
N ASP A 79 -2.78 -3.70 -2.70
CA ASP A 79 -3.30 -4.06 -1.38
C ASP A 79 -4.01 -2.86 -0.74
N CYS A 80 -5.18 -3.10 -0.17
CA CYS A 80 -5.86 -2.14 0.68
C CYS A 80 -6.06 -2.75 2.06
N PRO A 81 -5.22 -2.43 3.03
CA PRO A 81 -5.42 -2.84 4.40
C PRO A 81 -6.61 -2.08 4.98
N GLN A 82 -7.60 -2.82 5.48
CA GLN A 82 -8.77 -2.24 6.13
C GLN A 82 -9.02 -2.82 7.53
N ASN A 83 -7.99 -3.28 8.15
CA ASN A 83 -8.05 -3.84 9.51
C ASN A 83 -8.03 -2.77 10.60
N LEU A 84 -8.45 -1.57 10.28
CA LEU A 84 -8.45 -0.53 11.28
C LEU A 84 -9.74 -0.63 12.09
N ARG A 85 -9.66 -1.28 13.24
CA ARG A 85 -10.59 -0.96 14.31
C ARG A 85 -10.44 0.52 14.61
N GLU A 86 -11.50 1.14 15.07
CA GLU A 86 -11.50 2.56 15.44
C GLU A 86 -10.33 2.88 16.40
N GLU A 87 -9.97 1.92 17.25
CA GLU A 87 -8.85 1.95 18.20
C GLU A 87 -7.46 1.87 17.51
N GLU A 88 -7.39 1.37 16.30
CA GLU A 88 -6.16 1.22 15.50
C GLU A 88 -6.00 2.35 14.47
N MET A 89 -6.99 3.24 14.37
CA MET A 89 -6.90 4.41 13.50
C MET A 89 -5.85 5.37 14.04
N PHE A 90 -4.80 5.56 13.27
CA PHE A 90 -3.72 6.45 13.62
C PHE A 90 -4.16 7.90 13.41
N GLU A 91 -4.63 8.53 14.46
CA GLU A 91 -4.82 9.99 14.45
C GLU A 91 -3.47 10.66 14.58
N VAL A 92 -3.05 11.36 13.54
CA VAL A 92 -1.86 12.20 13.62
C VAL A 92 -2.16 13.35 14.57
N PRO A 93 -1.50 13.42 15.74
CA PRO A 93 -1.76 14.50 16.69
C PRO A 93 -1.52 15.85 16.02
N GLN A 94 -2.36 16.84 16.30
CA GLN A 94 -2.31 18.15 15.67
C GLN A 94 -0.93 18.84 15.83
N TRP A 95 -0.21 18.54 16.91
CA TRP A 95 1.14 19.06 17.14
C TRP A 95 2.17 18.51 16.14
N ALA A 96 1.94 17.32 15.56
CA ALA A 96 2.87 16.67 14.63
C ALA A 96 2.67 17.16 13.18
N ALA A 97 1.51 17.69 12.82
CA ALA A 97 1.13 18.04 11.45
C ALA A 97 2.09 19.06 10.79
N ASN A 98 2.76 19.91 11.58
CA ASN A 98 3.66 20.96 11.10
C ASN A 98 5.09 20.81 11.67
N LYS A 99 5.50 19.60 12.02
CA LYS A 99 6.82 19.33 12.58
C LYS A 99 7.69 18.57 11.61
N VAL A 100 8.96 18.93 11.59
CA VAL A 100 10.02 18.15 10.95
C VAL A 100 10.63 17.27 12.03
N VAL A 101 10.57 15.95 11.83
CA VAL A 101 11.16 14.98 12.74
C VAL A 101 12.51 14.56 12.19
N TYR A 102 13.56 14.76 12.98
CA TYR A 102 14.90 14.30 12.66
C TYR A 102 15.30 13.16 13.60
N GLN A 103 15.42 11.97 13.05
CA GLN A 103 15.80 10.79 13.81
C GLN A 103 17.32 10.60 13.75
N ILE A 104 17.94 10.58 14.93
CA ILE A 104 19.38 10.39 15.09
C ILE A 104 19.64 8.98 15.61
N PHE A 105 20.50 8.25 14.91
CA PHE A 105 21.06 6.99 15.40
C PHE A 105 22.47 7.26 15.94
N PRO A 106 22.66 7.42 17.25
CA PRO A 106 23.94 7.81 17.82
C PRO A 106 25.10 6.92 17.41
N ALA A 107 24.86 5.62 17.29
CA ALA A 107 25.87 4.64 16.87
C ALA A 107 26.37 4.82 15.42
N ARG A 108 25.68 5.62 14.60
CA ARG A 108 26.03 5.89 13.19
C ARG A 108 26.52 7.33 12.98
N PHE A 109 26.53 8.13 14.02
CA PHE A 109 27.14 9.47 13.99
C PHE A 109 28.64 9.35 14.15
N ALA A 110 29.38 10.33 13.56
CA ALA A 110 30.80 10.44 13.77
C ALA A 110 31.07 10.61 15.26
N THR A 111 31.63 9.59 15.87
CA THR A 111 32.18 9.70 17.21
C THR A 111 33.49 10.51 17.14
N PRO A 112 33.69 11.52 17.99
CA PRO A 112 35.04 12.08 18.17
C PRO A 112 35.95 10.88 18.51
N ALA A 113 37.14 10.86 17.92
CA ALA A 113 38.10 9.78 18.12
C ALA A 113 38.14 9.40 19.60
N LEU A 114 37.73 8.17 19.92
CA LEU A 114 37.86 7.67 21.28
C LEU A 114 39.32 7.78 21.69
N PRO A 115 39.63 8.29 22.90
CA PRO A 115 40.99 8.26 23.41
C PRO A 115 41.49 6.81 23.34
N PRO A 116 42.77 6.57 23.05
CA PRO A 116 43.31 5.23 22.93
C PRO A 116 42.98 4.46 24.20
N THR A 117 42.39 3.31 24.04
CA THR A 117 42.07 2.42 25.15
C THR A 117 43.34 2.12 25.92
N PRO A 118 43.38 2.36 27.23
CA PRO A 118 44.56 2.00 28.03
C PRO A 118 44.82 0.50 27.83
N ALA A 119 46.07 0.14 27.59
CA ALA A 119 46.51 -1.26 27.47
C ALA A 119 46.19 -2.00 28.75
N GLY A 120 45.06 -2.73 28.80
CA GLY A 120 44.56 -3.46 29.98
C GLY A 120 43.05 -3.63 29.86
N GLY A 121 42.63 -4.38 28.87
CA GLY A 121 41.26 -4.51 28.39
C GLY A 121 40.20 -4.82 29.43
N GLN A 122 39.21 -3.94 29.51
CA GLN A 122 37.84 -4.39 29.76
C GLN A 122 36.99 -3.93 28.56
N LYS A 123 36.41 -4.94 27.87
CA LYS A 123 35.41 -4.68 26.85
C LYS A 123 34.20 -4.05 27.55
N ALA A 124 33.89 -2.82 27.21
CA ALA A 124 32.60 -2.25 27.56
C ALA A 124 31.51 -3.05 26.79
N VAL A 125 30.65 -3.73 27.52
CA VAL A 125 29.40 -4.27 27.02
C VAL A 125 28.40 -3.12 27.04
N VAL A 126 27.93 -2.75 25.87
CA VAL A 126 26.78 -1.86 25.70
C VAL A 126 25.53 -2.71 25.63
#